data_ad0db1798721508ccffb9a9ed2e41e41
#
_entry.id   ad0db1798721508ccffb9a9ed2e41e41
#
_cell.length_a   1.000
_cell.length_b   1.000
_cell.length_c   1.000
_cell.angle_alpha   90.00
_cell.angle_beta   90.00
_cell.angle_gamma   90.00
#
_symmetry.space_group_name_H-M   'P 1'
#
loop_
_entity.id
_entity.type
_entity.pdbx_description
1 polymer ?
#
loop_
_entity_poly.entity_id
_entity_poly.type
_entity_poly.pdbx_seq_one_letter_code
_entity_poly.pdbx_strand_id
1 'polypeptide(L)'
;MSYRTGSCSRSQMRFLGIAAIAAALTWTTVSPNADEAAGMPRGADIRTMCGTKPTVLALADGFGGNTWRKTALAEMKDEASKCPNIKRLLYADAAGDLAKANSDINSLVAQGANILIIYPDFGDATLPAIRAAHEAGVVVVPYISQLSGNAGVDFDANVYANVNAGAKKWVEWMNNYIKEGTLLYFSGVAGNGFSTTVMDNLKRELAPYPKLKLLSDQFIVTNWATADAEKATAGVIAKYGKLDVFITDFGPVALGIIKGFQQAGLKVPANAGVASNNELNCVWMEAKAKGQAWPYMTLEGTTTIVRYALRRGMAIYQGTQDPDPLQIDTYVFADSFGGIDPKCDKSAPLDADLSGFLTPEQLSSVFKQ
;
A
#
# COMPACT_ATOMS: atom_id res chain seq x y z
N MET A 1 77.00 -13.84 -57.95
CA MET A 1 76.81 -15.02 -58.84
C MET A 1 75.35 -15.42 -58.77
N SER A 2 74.78 -15.06 -59.80
CA SER A 2 74.11 -15.93 -60.84
C SER A 2 72.74 -16.50 -60.46
N TYR A 3 71.74 -15.87 -61.00
CA TYR A 3 70.67 -16.37 -61.87
C TYR A 3 69.92 -17.65 -61.45
N ARG A 4 68.56 -17.64 -61.37
CA ARG A 4 67.69 -17.85 -62.54
C ARG A 4 66.18 -17.67 -62.15
N THR A 5 65.56 -17.07 -63.07
CA THR A 5 64.11 -16.87 -63.37
C THR A 5 63.37 -18.19 -63.57
N GLY A 6 62.12 -18.22 -63.20
CA GLY A 6 61.15 -19.23 -63.60
C GLY A 6 59.72 -18.71 -63.55
N SER A 7 59.18 -18.61 -64.75
CA SER A 7 57.87 -18.06 -65.14
C SER A 7 56.69 -19.03 -64.92
N CYS A 8 55.52 -18.40 -64.71
CA CYS A 8 54.21 -18.78 -65.26
C CYS A 8 53.39 -19.93 -64.61
N SER A 9 52.26 -19.63 -64.06
CA SER A 9 51.04 -20.14 -64.66
C SER A 9 49.83 -19.54 -63.91
N ARG A 10 48.95 -18.83 -64.64
CA ARG A 10 47.64 -18.40 -64.17
C ARG A 10 46.71 -19.60 -64.09
N SER A 11 46.15 -19.85 -62.90
CA SER A 11 44.95 -20.71 -62.74
C SER A 11 43.83 -19.84 -62.23
N GLN A 12 42.78 -19.75 -63.04
CA GLN A 12 41.54 -19.09 -62.68
C GLN A 12 40.77 -19.92 -61.67
N MET A 13 40.60 -19.44 -60.45
CA MET A 13 39.68 -20.03 -59.49
C MET A 13 38.41 -19.16 -59.45
N ARG A 14 37.32 -19.82 -59.80
CA ARG A 14 35.95 -19.29 -59.75
C ARG A 14 35.56 -19.11 -58.30
N PHE A 15 35.28 -17.87 -57.88
CA PHE A 15 34.68 -17.62 -56.57
C PHE A 15 33.18 -17.88 -56.67
N LEU A 16 32.74 -18.94 -55.95
CA LEU A 16 31.33 -19.14 -55.57
C LEU A 16 31.02 -18.17 -54.43
N GLY A 17 30.16 -17.22 -54.68
CA GLY A 17 29.62 -16.30 -53.68
C GLY A 17 28.68 -17.04 -52.74
N ILE A 18 29.04 -17.18 -51.47
CA ILE A 18 28.16 -17.58 -50.38
C ILE A 18 27.49 -16.31 -49.88
N ALA A 19 26.19 -16.15 -50.20
CA ALA A 19 25.36 -15.07 -49.60
C ALA A 19 25.09 -15.44 -48.13
N ALA A 20 25.75 -14.76 -47.22
CA ALA A 20 25.45 -14.84 -45.79
C ALA A 20 24.16 -14.03 -45.51
N ILE A 21 23.06 -14.71 -45.26
CA ILE A 21 21.83 -14.10 -44.77
C ILE A 21 22.06 -13.76 -43.27
N ALA A 22 22.33 -12.52 -42.98
CA ALA A 22 22.36 -11.99 -41.62
C ALA A 22 20.91 -11.89 -41.11
N ALA A 23 20.45 -12.86 -40.34
CA ALA A 23 19.19 -12.75 -39.58
C ALA A 23 19.41 -11.73 -38.48
N ALA A 24 18.88 -10.53 -38.67
CA ALA A 24 18.81 -9.51 -37.62
C ALA A 24 17.81 -9.99 -36.56
N LEU A 25 18.30 -10.58 -35.46
CA LEU A 25 17.51 -10.75 -34.23
C LEU A 25 17.23 -9.36 -33.66
N THR A 26 16.04 -8.82 -33.94
CA THR A 26 15.53 -7.66 -33.21
C THR A 26 15.21 -8.12 -31.78
N TRP A 27 16.10 -7.82 -30.87
CA TRP A 27 15.78 -7.89 -29.44
C TRP A 27 14.79 -6.78 -29.18
N THR A 28 13.51 -7.14 -29.03
CA THR A 28 12.54 -6.24 -28.43
C THR A 28 12.93 -6.12 -26.96
N THR A 29 13.57 -5.02 -26.61
CA THR A 29 13.72 -4.60 -25.23
C THR A 29 12.30 -4.30 -24.73
N VAL A 30 11.69 -5.22 -24.00
CA VAL A 30 10.53 -4.92 -23.18
C VAL A 30 11.04 -3.90 -22.15
N SER A 31 10.63 -2.64 -22.30
CA SER A 31 10.86 -1.64 -21.26
C SER A 31 10.26 -2.17 -19.96
N PRO A 32 10.99 -2.19 -18.84
CA PRO A 32 10.36 -2.52 -17.56
C PRO A 32 9.18 -1.58 -17.37
N ASN A 33 8.03 -2.15 -16.97
CA ASN A 33 6.86 -1.35 -16.67
C ASN A 33 7.25 -0.27 -15.65
N ALA A 34 6.70 0.94 -15.78
CA ALA A 34 7.00 2.07 -14.90
C ALA A 34 6.84 1.73 -13.40
N ASP A 35 6.04 0.72 -13.09
CA ASP A 35 5.75 0.23 -11.74
C ASP A 35 6.87 -0.65 -11.14
N GLU A 36 7.65 -1.39 -11.96
CA GLU A 36 8.85 -2.08 -11.48
C GLU A 36 9.96 -1.09 -11.10
N ALA A 37 10.02 0.05 -11.78
CA ALA A 37 10.94 1.13 -11.45
C ALA A 37 10.60 1.82 -10.12
N ALA A 38 9.36 1.71 -9.63
CA ALA A 38 8.92 2.29 -8.36
C ALA A 38 9.18 1.40 -7.13
N GLY A 39 9.74 0.19 -7.31
CA GLY A 39 10.08 -0.72 -6.20
C GLY A 39 8.89 -1.45 -5.57
N MET A 40 7.70 -1.38 -6.19
CA MET A 40 6.48 -2.04 -5.69
C MET A 40 6.37 -3.47 -6.23
N PRO A 41 6.36 -4.50 -5.37
CA PRO A 41 6.16 -5.87 -5.81
C PRO A 41 4.72 -6.08 -6.29
N ARG A 42 4.55 -6.64 -7.49
CA ARG A 42 3.22 -6.96 -8.03
C ARG A 42 2.63 -8.24 -7.46
N GLY A 43 3.45 -9.10 -6.85
CA GLY A 43 3.07 -10.44 -6.42
C GLY A 43 2.79 -11.38 -7.60
N ALA A 44 2.21 -12.53 -7.29
CA ALA A 44 1.89 -13.57 -8.27
C ALA A 44 0.72 -13.18 -9.18
N ASP A 45 0.64 -13.81 -10.34
CA ASP A 45 -0.48 -13.62 -11.27
C ASP A 45 -1.70 -14.41 -10.78
N ILE A 46 -2.80 -13.73 -10.42
CA ILE A 46 -4.03 -14.36 -9.94
C ILE A 46 -4.61 -15.38 -10.95
N ARG A 47 -4.33 -15.24 -12.25
CA ARG A 47 -4.81 -16.16 -13.28
C ARG A 47 -4.37 -17.60 -13.03
N THR A 48 -3.25 -17.82 -12.36
CA THR A 48 -2.77 -19.15 -11.94
C THR A 48 -3.59 -19.74 -10.79
N MET A 49 -4.39 -18.91 -10.09
CA MET A 49 -5.18 -19.26 -8.91
C MET A 49 -6.69 -19.27 -9.19
N CYS A 50 -7.14 -18.84 -10.37
CA CYS A 50 -8.57 -18.74 -10.68
C CYS A 50 -9.31 -20.06 -10.55
N GLY A 51 -8.70 -21.19 -10.95
CA GLY A 51 -9.35 -22.49 -10.92
C GLY A 51 -10.64 -22.53 -11.76
N THR A 52 -11.57 -23.42 -11.41
CA THR A 52 -12.82 -23.62 -12.17
C THR A 52 -14.09 -23.52 -11.33
N LYS A 53 -14.00 -23.56 -10.00
CA LYS A 53 -15.18 -23.50 -9.12
C LYS A 53 -15.82 -22.11 -9.21
N PRO A 54 -17.14 -21.99 -9.47
CA PRO A 54 -17.83 -20.71 -9.38
C PRO A 54 -17.63 -20.08 -8.01
N THR A 55 -17.32 -18.78 -7.99
CA THR A 55 -16.91 -18.09 -6.78
C THR A 55 -17.78 -16.86 -6.53
N VAL A 56 -18.33 -16.75 -5.32
CA VAL A 56 -18.89 -15.53 -4.76
C VAL A 56 -17.85 -14.95 -3.80
N LEU A 57 -17.29 -13.81 -4.18
CA LEU A 57 -16.28 -13.08 -3.40
C LEU A 57 -16.98 -12.04 -2.55
N ALA A 58 -16.52 -11.83 -1.32
CA ALA A 58 -17.01 -10.78 -0.43
C ALA A 58 -15.86 -9.95 0.14
N LEU A 59 -16.09 -8.66 0.32
CA LEU A 59 -15.24 -7.74 1.09
C LEU A 59 -16.06 -7.11 2.21
N ALA A 60 -15.58 -7.21 3.44
CA ALA A 60 -16.14 -6.54 4.60
C ALA A 60 -15.16 -5.50 5.14
N ASP A 61 -15.59 -4.25 5.21
CA ASP A 61 -14.88 -3.14 5.82
C ASP A 61 -15.55 -2.74 7.14
N GLY A 62 -14.75 -2.51 8.19
CA GLY A 62 -15.27 -2.00 9.46
C GLY A 62 -15.49 -0.49 9.45
N PHE A 63 -14.73 0.25 8.62
CA PHE A 63 -14.78 1.70 8.50
C PHE A 63 -14.58 2.13 7.05
N GLY A 64 -15.56 1.84 6.21
CA GLY A 64 -15.53 2.15 4.78
C GLY A 64 -15.79 3.63 4.46
N GLY A 65 -16.00 3.91 3.18
CA GLY A 65 -16.41 5.22 2.69
C GLY A 65 -15.27 6.23 2.44
N ASN A 66 -14.11 6.11 3.08
CA ASN A 66 -12.97 6.97 2.80
C ASN A 66 -12.25 6.58 1.49
N THR A 67 -11.36 7.44 1.02
CA THR A 67 -10.69 7.30 -0.27
C THR A 67 -9.78 6.08 -0.35
N TRP A 68 -9.10 5.73 0.75
CA TRP A 68 -8.26 4.53 0.83
C TRP A 68 -9.11 3.26 0.64
N ARG A 69 -10.27 3.17 1.30
CA ARG A 69 -11.19 2.01 1.19
C ARG A 69 -11.76 1.88 -0.21
N LYS A 70 -12.17 2.99 -0.81
CA LYS A 70 -12.65 3.02 -2.20
C LYS A 70 -11.57 2.53 -3.16
N THR A 71 -10.33 2.97 -2.97
CA THR A 71 -9.17 2.52 -3.77
C THR A 71 -8.90 1.03 -3.56
N ALA A 72 -8.85 0.54 -2.31
CA ALA A 72 -8.66 -0.88 -2.01
C ALA A 72 -9.75 -1.76 -2.63
N LEU A 73 -11.04 -1.34 -2.55
CA LEU A 73 -12.13 -2.04 -3.22
C LEU A 73 -11.96 -2.07 -4.74
N ALA A 74 -11.48 -0.98 -5.35
CA ALA A 74 -11.21 -0.92 -6.78
C ALA A 74 -10.03 -1.82 -7.17
N GLU A 75 -8.95 -1.86 -6.37
CA GLU A 75 -7.83 -2.78 -6.52
C GLU A 75 -8.30 -4.24 -6.49
N MET A 76 -9.20 -4.58 -5.55
CA MET A 76 -9.78 -5.91 -5.46
C MET A 76 -10.67 -6.23 -6.67
N LYS A 77 -11.49 -5.29 -7.14
CA LYS A 77 -12.33 -5.45 -8.34
C LYS A 77 -11.49 -5.70 -9.60
N ASP A 78 -10.42 -4.90 -9.77
CA ASP A 78 -9.50 -5.07 -10.91
C ASP A 78 -8.83 -6.46 -10.88
N GLU A 79 -8.32 -6.87 -9.73
CA GLU A 79 -7.70 -8.19 -9.58
C GLU A 79 -8.71 -9.33 -9.81
N ALA A 80 -9.91 -9.22 -9.23
CA ALA A 80 -10.99 -10.20 -9.39
C ALA A 80 -11.46 -10.35 -10.84
N SER A 81 -11.44 -9.26 -11.63
CA SER A 81 -11.87 -9.27 -13.03
C SER A 81 -11.04 -10.20 -13.93
N LYS A 82 -9.84 -10.57 -13.50
CA LYS A 82 -8.94 -11.47 -14.22
C LYS A 82 -9.36 -12.95 -14.10
N CYS A 83 -10.30 -13.25 -13.17
CA CYS A 83 -10.81 -14.61 -12.95
C CYS A 83 -12.28 -14.73 -13.41
N PRO A 84 -12.57 -15.36 -14.56
CA PRO A 84 -13.92 -15.41 -15.13
C PRO A 84 -14.90 -16.25 -14.31
N ASN A 85 -14.43 -17.07 -13.38
CA ASN A 85 -15.23 -17.88 -12.48
C ASN A 85 -15.69 -17.11 -11.21
N ILE A 86 -15.17 -15.92 -10.93
CA ILE A 86 -15.75 -15.01 -9.91
C ILE A 86 -17.04 -14.44 -10.50
N LYS A 87 -18.20 -14.88 -9.98
CA LYS A 87 -19.53 -14.55 -10.52
C LYS A 87 -20.16 -13.33 -9.85
N ARG A 88 -19.81 -13.08 -8.60
CA ARG A 88 -20.35 -11.97 -7.81
C ARG A 88 -19.25 -11.45 -6.89
N LEU A 89 -19.27 -10.15 -6.65
CA LEU A 89 -18.52 -9.47 -5.60
C LEU A 89 -19.53 -8.75 -4.69
N LEU A 90 -19.57 -9.16 -3.43
CA LEU A 90 -20.37 -8.57 -2.38
C LEU A 90 -19.51 -7.58 -1.59
N TYR A 91 -20.12 -6.52 -1.10
CA TYR A 91 -19.42 -5.52 -0.28
C TYR A 91 -20.32 -5.11 0.90
N ALA A 92 -19.70 -4.98 2.07
CA ALA A 92 -20.34 -4.44 3.25
C ALA A 92 -19.41 -3.44 3.94
N ASP A 93 -20.00 -2.36 4.47
CA ASP A 93 -19.32 -1.30 5.22
C ASP A 93 -20.03 -1.10 6.55
N ALA A 94 -19.32 -1.36 7.63
CA ALA A 94 -19.86 -1.22 8.98
C ALA A 94 -19.96 0.24 9.46
N ALA A 95 -19.38 1.18 8.73
CA ALA A 95 -19.41 2.61 9.05
C ALA A 95 -18.94 2.95 10.48
N GLY A 96 -17.98 2.19 11.03
CA GLY A 96 -17.44 2.40 12.38
C GLY A 96 -18.21 1.72 13.50
N ASP A 97 -19.21 0.88 13.21
CA ASP A 97 -20.00 0.16 14.20
C ASP A 97 -19.58 -1.32 14.28
N LEU A 98 -19.06 -1.74 15.42
CA LEU A 98 -18.62 -3.12 15.66
C LEU A 98 -19.77 -4.13 15.56
N ALA A 99 -20.95 -3.80 16.09
CA ALA A 99 -22.11 -4.71 16.03
C ALA A 99 -22.54 -4.91 14.58
N LYS A 100 -22.56 -3.83 13.79
CA LYS A 100 -22.79 -3.90 12.35
C LYS A 100 -21.72 -4.69 11.64
N ALA A 101 -20.43 -4.51 11.96
CA ALA A 101 -19.33 -5.28 11.34
C ALA A 101 -19.55 -6.79 11.52
N ASN A 102 -19.89 -7.24 12.73
CA ASN A 102 -20.18 -8.64 13.00
C ASN A 102 -21.46 -9.12 12.26
N SER A 103 -22.51 -8.27 12.19
CA SER A 103 -23.73 -8.57 11.45
C SER A 103 -23.47 -8.65 9.93
N ASP A 104 -22.65 -7.76 9.40
CA ASP A 104 -22.28 -7.73 7.98
C ASP A 104 -21.53 -9.01 7.58
N ILE A 105 -20.57 -9.51 8.40
CA ILE A 105 -19.90 -10.79 8.18
C ILE A 105 -20.93 -11.92 8.04
N ASN A 106 -21.86 -12.04 9.01
CA ASN A 106 -22.90 -13.06 8.99
C ASN A 106 -23.82 -12.94 7.77
N SER A 107 -24.17 -11.71 7.38
CA SER A 107 -24.99 -11.42 6.21
C SER A 107 -24.29 -11.83 4.89
N LEU A 108 -22.99 -11.57 4.76
CA LEU A 108 -22.21 -11.97 3.59
C LEU A 108 -22.12 -13.50 3.45
N VAL A 109 -21.95 -14.21 4.57
CA VAL A 109 -22.03 -15.69 4.63
C VAL A 109 -23.40 -16.18 4.18
N ALA A 110 -24.49 -15.61 4.72
CA ALA A 110 -25.86 -15.96 4.35
C ALA A 110 -26.19 -15.66 2.87
N GLN A 111 -25.53 -14.68 2.26
CA GLN A 111 -25.63 -14.38 0.83
C GLN A 111 -24.83 -15.33 -0.07
N GLY A 112 -24.17 -16.33 0.52
CA GLY A 112 -23.44 -17.38 -0.19
C GLY A 112 -22.02 -17.01 -0.56
N ALA A 113 -21.35 -16.14 0.20
CA ALA A 113 -19.93 -15.89 0.00
C ALA A 113 -19.13 -17.21 0.13
N ASN A 114 -18.27 -17.46 -0.84
CA ASN A 114 -17.32 -18.58 -0.78
C ASN A 114 -15.97 -18.13 -0.22
N ILE A 115 -15.62 -16.86 -0.45
CA ILE A 115 -14.40 -16.22 0.03
C ILE A 115 -14.82 -14.89 0.65
N LEU A 116 -14.38 -14.66 1.88
CA LEU A 116 -14.55 -13.41 2.62
C LEU A 116 -13.18 -12.78 2.90
N ILE A 117 -12.91 -11.67 2.25
CA ILE A 117 -11.78 -10.79 2.58
C ILE A 117 -12.30 -9.76 3.57
N ILE A 118 -11.59 -9.54 4.67
CA ILE A 118 -12.05 -8.64 5.71
C ILE A 118 -10.93 -7.72 6.21
N TYR A 119 -11.22 -6.42 6.30
CA TYR A 119 -10.39 -5.51 7.08
C TYR A 119 -10.92 -5.46 8.54
N PRO A 120 -10.22 -6.07 9.48
CA PRO A 120 -10.69 -6.15 10.87
C PRO A 120 -10.35 -4.85 11.63
N ASP A 121 -11.06 -3.76 11.33
CA ASP A 121 -10.84 -2.45 11.94
C ASP A 121 -10.94 -2.45 13.48
N PHE A 122 -11.76 -3.33 14.02
CA PHE A 122 -11.97 -3.50 15.46
C PHE A 122 -11.05 -4.57 16.07
N GLY A 123 -10.02 -5.00 15.32
CA GLY A 123 -9.07 -6.02 15.76
C GLY A 123 -9.77 -7.31 16.21
N ASP A 124 -9.31 -7.88 17.31
CA ASP A 124 -9.79 -9.18 17.82
C ASP A 124 -11.26 -9.17 18.28
N ALA A 125 -11.89 -8.01 18.43
CA ALA A 125 -13.33 -7.95 18.72
C ALA A 125 -14.20 -8.51 17.57
N THR A 126 -13.65 -8.66 16.36
CA THR A 126 -14.32 -9.30 15.22
C THR A 126 -14.05 -10.81 15.12
N LEU A 127 -13.09 -11.36 15.87
CA LEU A 127 -12.71 -12.79 15.79
C LEU A 127 -13.87 -13.76 15.98
N PRO A 128 -14.84 -13.55 16.88
CA PRO A 128 -15.98 -14.48 17.00
C PRO A 128 -16.79 -14.61 15.72
N ALA A 129 -17.06 -13.51 15.01
CA ALA A 129 -17.79 -13.53 13.74
C ALA A 129 -16.93 -14.10 12.60
N ILE A 130 -15.63 -13.81 12.58
CA ILE A 130 -14.67 -14.35 11.63
C ILE A 130 -14.61 -15.88 11.77
N ARG A 131 -14.47 -16.39 12.99
CA ARG A 131 -14.46 -17.83 13.28
C ARG A 131 -15.76 -18.51 12.84
N ALA A 132 -16.90 -17.93 13.16
CA ALA A 132 -18.20 -18.46 12.74
C ALA A 132 -18.33 -18.55 11.22
N ALA A 133 -17.81 -17.59 10.46
CA ALA A 133 -17.77 -17.63 9.01
C ALA A 133 -16.84 -18.76 8.51
N HIS A 134 -15.67 -18.94 9.12
CA HIS A 134 -14.76 -20.03 8.80
C HIS A 134 -15.37 -21.41 9.11
N GLU A 135 -15.98 -21.58 10.28
CA GLU A 135 -16.69 -22.80 10.67
C GLU A 135 -17.88 -23.14 9.73
N ALA A 136 -18.50 -22.11 9.12
CA ALA A 136 -19.52 -22.28 8.09
C ALA A 136 -18.96 -22.72 6.71
N GLY A 137 -17.64 -22.90 6.60
CA GLY A 137 -16.96 -23.34 5.37
C GLY A 137 -16.65 -22.24 4.37
N VAL A 138 -16.74 -20.98 4.76
CA VAL A 138 -16.28 -19.83 3.97
C VAL A 138 -14.76 -19.71 4.14
N VAL A 139 -14.02 -19.51 3.05
CA VAL A 139 -12.59 -19.18 3.11
C VAL A 139 -12.47 -17.73 3.60
N VAL A 140 -11.92 -17.53 4.79
CA VAL A 140 -11.81 -16.21 5.42
C VAL A 140 -10.36 -15.74 5.47
N VAL A 141 -10.10 -14.56 4.88
CA VAL A 141 -8.76 -13.96 4.85
C VAL A 141 -8.81 -12.52 5.36
N PRO A 142 -8.53 -12.29 6.65
CA PRO A 142 -8.24 -10.94 7.15
C PRO A 142 -7.04 -10.31 6.43
N TYR A 143 -7.10 -8.97 6.19
CA TYR A 143 -6.00 -8.27 5.55
C TYR A 143 -5.64 -6.95 6.25
N ILE A 144 -4.46 -6.41 5.97
CA ILE A 144 -3.85 -5.20 6.56
C ILE A 144 -3.47 -5.37 8.02
N SER A 145 -4.41 -5.65 8.90
CA SER A 145 -4.15 -5.84 10.34
C SER A 145 -3.84 -7.31 10.64
N GLN A 146 -2.91 -7.52 11.54
CA GLN A 146 -2.66 -8.85 12.11
C GLN A 146 -3.61 -9.08 13.27
N LEU A 147 -4.32 -10.23 13.25
CA LEU A 147 -5.16 -10.69 14.34
C LEU A 147 -4.42 -11.69 15.23
N SER A 148 -4.83 -11.82 16.50
CA SER A 148 -4.27 -12.81 17.43
C SER A 148 -4.79 -14.22 17.21
N GLY A 149 -5.79 -14.41 16.35
CA GLY A 149 -6.35 -15.72 15.99
C GLY A 149 -5.37 -16.61 15.23
N ASN A 150 -5.72 -17.90 15.13
CA ASN A 150 -4.89 -18.93 14.53
C ASN A 150 -5.41 -19.31 13.13
N ALA A 151 -4.53 -19.30 12.13
CA ALA A 151 -4.85 -19.81 10.81
C ALA A 151 -5.22 -21.31 10.86
N GLY A 152 -6.26 -21.70 10.13
CA GLY A 152 -6.83 -23.04 10.14
C GLY A 152 -7.79 -23.32 11.32
N VAL A 153 -8.00 -22.35 12.22
CA VAL A 153 -8.93 -22.44 13.35
C VAL A 153 -9.92 -21.29 13.35
N ASP A 154 -9.42 -20.07 13.30
CA ASP A 154 -10.24 -18.86 13.36
C ASP A 154 -10.50 -18.26 11.97
N PHE A 155 -9.59 -18.46 11.04
CA PHE A 155 -9.60 -18.03 9.65
C PHE A 155 -8.62 -18.91 8.85
N ASP A 156 -8.64 -18.82 7.53
CA ASP A 156 -7.76 -19.66 6.70
C ASP A 156 -6.33 -19.09 6.59
N ALA A 157 -6.20 -17.80 6.43
CA ALA A 157 -4.92 -17.10 6.39
C ALA A 157 -5.13 -15.64 6.79
N ASN A 158 -4.07 -14.97 7.29
CA ASN A 158 -4.07 -13.53 7.51
C ASN A 158 -2.95 -12.89 6.66
N VAL A 159 -3.31 -11.98 5.76
CA VAL A 159 -2.37 -11.23 4.93
C VAL A 159 -2.27 -9.82 5.48
N TYR A 160 -1.11 -9.43 5.99
CA TYR A 160 -0.99 -8.19 6.76
C TYR A 160 0.21 -7.34 6.34
N ALA A 161 0.10 -6.03 6.62
CA ALA A 161 1.19 -5.10 6.40
C ALA A 161 2.34 -5.35 7.39
N ASN A 162 3.59 -5.29 6.92
CA ASN A 162 4.76 -5.35 7.77
C ASN A 162 4.96 -4.02 8.51
N VAL A 163 4.11 -3.77 9.51
CA VAL A 163 4.12 -2.54 10.31
C VAL A 163 5.47 -2.34 11.00
N ASN A 164 6.11 -3.44 11.42
CA ASN A 164 7.43 -3.35 12.06
C ASN A 164 8.48 -2.78 11.11
N ALA A 165 8.59 -3.29 9.90
CA ALA A 165 9.53 -2.78 8.90
C ALA A 165 9.21 -1.32 8.54
N GLY A 166 7.93 -0.95 8.46
CA GLY A 166 7.50 0.43 8.24
C GLY A 166 7.93 1.37 9.36
N ALA A 167 7.63 1.04 10.61
CA ALA A 167 8.02 1.82 11.78
C ALA A 167 9.55 1.96 11.89
N LYS A 168 10.28 0.88 11.61
CA LYS A 168 11.75 0.90 11.57
C LYS A 168 12.28 1.89 10.53
N LYS A 169 11.74 1.88 9.30
CA LYS A 169 12.12 2.82 8.23
C LYS A 169 11.89 4.27 8.66
N TRP A 170 10.74 4.59 9.27
CA TRP A 170 10.47 5.94 9.79
C TRP A 170 11.44 6.36 10.87
N VAL A 171 11.73 5.48 11.85
CA VAL A 171 12.62 5.79 12.96
C VAL A 171 14.05 5.96 12.48
N GLU A 172 14.54 5.09 11.58
CA GLU A 172 15.86 5.23 10.95
C GLU A 172 15.99 6.56 10.18
N TRP A 173 14.95 6.92 9.39
CA TRP A 173 14.90 8.18 8.68
C TRP A 173 14.95 9.37 9.63
N MET A 174 14.14 9.37 10.69
CA MET A 174 14.16 10.40 11.72
C MET A 174 15.52 10.49 12.42
N ASN A 175 16.11 9.36 12.81
CA ASN A 175 17.42 9.33 13.46
C ASN A 175 18.54 9.84 12.55
N ASN A 176 18.51 9.51 11.28
CA ASN A 176 19.57 9.89 10.33
C ASN A 176 19.51 11.38 9.96
N TYR A 177 18.32 11.95 9.83
CA TYR A 177 18.13 13.27 9.24
C TYR A 177 17.62 14.32 10.24
N ILE A 178 16.71 13.96 11.15
CA ILE A 178 16.17 14.86 12.19
C ILE A 178 17.08 14.83 13.42
N LYS A 179 17.59 13.65 13.80
CA LYS A 179 18.54 13.37 14.88
C LYS A 179 18.00 13.54 16.29
N GLU A 180 17.25 14.61 16.56
CA GLU A 180 16.62 14.88 17.85
C GLU A 180 15.35 15.71 17.66
N GLY A 181 14.34 15.47 18.49
CA GLY A 181 13.07 16.21 18.42
C GLY A 181 11.93 15.51 19.11
N THR A 182 10.81 16.20 19.14
CA THR A 182 9.53 15.74 19.69
C THR A 182 8.64 15.23 18.56
N LEU A 183 7.94 14.14 18.81
CA LEU A 183 7.08 13.51 17.79
C LEU A 183 5.75 13.05 18.36
N LEU A 184 4.72 13.03 17.50
CA LEU A 184 3.39 12.48 17.77
C LEU A 184 2.92 11.66 16.56
N TYR A 185 2.17 10.60 16.83
CA TYR A 185 1.48 9.82 15.82
C TYR A 185 -0.01 10.20 15.83
N PHE A 186 -0.52 10.61 14.66
CA PHE A 186 -1.92 10.93 14.40
C PHE A 186 -2.52 9.83 13.53
N SER A 187 -3.67 9.32 13.93
CA SER A 187 -4.30 8.20 13.23
C SER A 187 -5.84 8.27 13.33
N GLY A 188 -6.49 7.17 13.06
CA GLY A 188 -7.91 7.05 12.88
C GLY A 188 -8.76 7.07 14.14
N VAL A 189 -9.58 6.03 14.29
CA VAL A 189 -10.55 5.90 15.38
C VAL A 189 -9.92 5.23 16.61
N ALA A 190 -10.42 5.57 17.79
CA ALA A 190 -9.95 4.97 19.03
C ALA A 190 -10.14 3.44 18.99
N GLY A 191 -9.12 2.71 19.43
CA GLY A 191 -9.14 1.24 19.48
C GLY A 191 -8.92 0.53 18.13
N ASN A 192 -8.63 1.26 17.05
CA ASN A 192 -8.29 0.64 15.78
C ASN A 192 -7.06 -0.26 15.89
N GLY A 193 -7.15 -1.50 15.41
CA GLY A 193 -6.10 -2.51 15.54
C GLY A 193 -4.81 -2.14 14.80
N PHE A 194 -4.92 -1.60 13.58
CA PHE A 194 -3.76 -1.16 12.80
C PHE A 194 -3.05 0.00 13.51
N SER A 195 -3.79 1.04 13.91
CA SER A 195 -3.23 2.22 14.59
C SER A 195 -2.52 1.86 15.90
N THR A 196 -3.08 0.93 16.67
CA THR A 196 -2.48 0.40 17.91
C THR A 196 -1.18 -0.35 17.59
N THR A 197 -1.19 -1.21 16.58
CA THR A 197 0.01 -1.94 16.15
C THR A 197 1.11 -1.01 15.69
N VAL A 198 0.79 0.04 14.93
CA VAL A 198 1.76 1.08 14.52
C VAL A 198 2.36 1.76 15.76
N MET A 199 1.51 2.17 16.72
CA MET A 199 1.97 2.85 17.94
C MET A 199 2.93 1.99 18.77
N ASP A 200 2.62 0.71 18.93
CA ASP A 200 3.47 -0.22 19.69
C ASP A 200 4.80 -0.48 18.98
N ASN A 201 4.79 -0.58 17.66
CA ASN A 201 6.02 -0.70 16.88
C ASN A 201 6.87 0.59 16.94
N LEU A 202 6.25 1.77 16.85
CA LEU A 202 6.97 3.04 17.03
C LEU A 202 7.66 3.14 18.39
N LYS A 203 6.97 2.78 19.47
CA LYS A 203 7.56 2.75 20.82
C LYS A 203 8.79 1.85 20.88
N ARG A 204 8.69 0.64 20.30
CA ARG A 204 9.78 -0.32 20.29
C ARG A 204 10.98 0.17 19.47
N GLU A 205 10.72 0.66 18.27
CA GLU A 205 11.78 1.12 17.36
C GLU A 205 12.43 2.42 17.84
N LEU A 206 11.72 3.28 18.58
CA LEU A 206 12.26 4.52 19.18
C LEU A 206 13.09 4.26 20.43
N ALA A 207 12.94 3.13 21.12
CA ALA A 207 13.63 2.86 22.39
C ALA A 207 15.17 3.04 22.33
N PRO A 208 15.88 2.67 21.24
CA PRO A 208 17.32 2.93 21.12
C PRO A 208 17.69 4.39 20.88
N TYR A 209 16.73 5.29 20.62
CA TYR A 209 16.97 6.67 20.18
C TYR A 209 16.36 7.70 21.14
N PRO A 210 16.90 7.86 22.36
CA PRO A 210 16.29 8.68 23.42
C PRO A 210 16.19 10.18 23.11
N LYS A 211 16.84 10.65 22.05
CA LYS A 211 16.73 12.03 21.57
C LYS A 211 15.47 12.26 20.72
N LEU A 212 14.85 11.19 20.20
CA LEU A 212 13.57 11.23 19.51
C LEU A 212 12.47 10.93 20.54
N LYS A 213 11.75 11.96 20.97
CA LYS A 213 10.83 11.89 22.11
C LYS A 213 9.37 11.78 21.64
N LEU A 214 8.79 10.63 21.80
CA LEU A 214 7.34 10.43 21.61
C LEU A 214 6.60 11.13 22.77
N LEU A 215 5.77 12.14 22.46
CA LEU A 215 5.10 12.99 23.45
C LEU A 215 3.84 12.34 24.06
N SER A 216 3.37 11.27 23.49
CA SER A 216 2.22 10.49 23.96
C SER A 216 2.47 9.02 23.72
N ASP A 217 2.04 8.17 24.63
CA ASP A 217 2.02 6.71 24.48
C ASP A 217 0.77 6.18 23.76
N GLN A 218 -0.15 7.09 23.42
CA GLN A 218 -1.35 6.85 22.60
C GLN A 218 -1.28 7.71 21.33
N PHE A 219 -1.80 7.21 20.23
CA PHE A 219 -1.96 8.01 19.02
C PHE A 219 -3.05 9.09 19.23
N ILE A 220 -2.92 10.18 18.49
CA ILE A 220 -3.93 11.23 18.44
C ILE A 220 -5.05 10.79 17.51
N VAL A 221 -6.27 10.72 18.05
CA VAL A 221 -7.47 10.32 17.29
C VAL A 221 -7.90 11.46 16.36
N THR A 222 -8.07 11.14 15.08
CA THR A 222 -8.49 12.07 14.02
C THR A 222 -9.67 11.55 13.19
N ASN A 223 -10.18 10.35 13.52
CA ASN A 223 -11.23 9.68 12.74
C ASN A 223 -10.91 9.58 11.23
N TRP A 224 -9.65 9.62 10.85
CA TRP A 224 -9.15 9.77 9.48
C TRP A 224 -9.79 10.94 8.71
N ALA A 225 -10.20 12.00 9.41
CA ALA A 225 -10.81 13.19 8.84
C ALA A 225 -9.88 14.40 8.91
N THR A 226 -9.74 15.12 7.79
CA THR A 226 -8.91 16.33 7.69
C THR A 226 -9.29 17.38 8.74
N ALA A 227 -10.61 17.63 8.95
CA ALA A 227 -11.09 18.62 9.91
C ALA A 227 -10.77 18.24 11.36
N ASP A 228 -10.88 16.95 11.72
CA ASP A 228 -10.54 16.47 13.05
C ASP A 228 -9.03 16.54 13.30
N ALA A 229 -8.21 16.25 12.28
CA ALA A 229 -6.78 16.39 12.34
C ALA A 229 -6.35 17.86 12.54
N GLU A 230 -6.98 18.80 11.83
CA GLU A 230 -6.77 20.25 12.00
C GLU A 230 -7.10 20.68 13.43
N LYS A 231 -8.25 20.28 13.95
CA LYS A 231 -8.68 20.54 15.33
C LYS A 231 -7.72 19.94 16.37
N ALA A 232 -7.34 18.66 16.17
CA ALA A 232 -6.38 18.00 17.05
C ALA A 232 -5.03 18.71 17.05
N THR A 233 -4.57 19.19 15.90
CA THR A 233 -3.32 19.96 15.75
C THR A 233 -3.37 21.27 16.54
N ALA A 234 -4.48 22.01 16.53
CA ALA A 234 -4.63 23.18 17.35
C ALA A 234 -4.47 22.86 18.85
N GLY A 235 -5.04 21.74 19.32
CA GLY A 235 -4.85 21.23 20.68
C GLY A 235 -3.39 20.86 21.00
N VAL A 236 -2.71 20.22 20.06
CA VAL A 236 -1.27 19.88 20.18
C VAL A 236 -0.41 21.14 20.29
N ILE A 237 -0.66 22.13 19.44
CA ILE A 237 0.06 23.42 19.49
C ILE A 237 -0.20 24.12 20.81
N ALA A 238 -1.43 24.18 21.30
CA ALA A 238 -1.76 24.80 22.58
C ALA A 238 -1.06 24.09 23.76
N LYS A 239 -0.92 22.78 23.71
CA LYS A 239 -0.31 21.98 24.79
C LYS A 239 1.21 21.96 24.76
N TYR A 240 1.81 21.85 23.59
CA TYR A 240 3.25 21.60 23.45
C TYR A 240 4.02 22.77 22.80
N GLY A 241 3.32 23.75 22.23
CA GLY A 241 3.89 24.91 21.52
C GLY A 241 4.46 24.59 20.15
N LYS A 242 5.30 23.58 20.07
CA LYS A 242 5.91 23.08 18.81
C LYS A 242 5.93 21.57 18.74
N LEU A 243 6.09 21.09 17.53
CA LEU A 243 6.33 19.69 17.24
C LEU A 243 7.44 19.62 16.18
N ASP A 244 8.36 18.66 16.28
CA ASP A 244 9.45 18.54 15.32
C ASP A 244 9.10 17.53 14.21
N VAL A 245 8.33 16.46 14.54
CA VAL A 245 7.87 15.44 13.60
C VAL A 245 6.42 15.07 13.88
N PHE A 246 5.59 14.95 12.86
CA PHE A 246 4.35 14.21 12.95
C PHE A 246 4.41 12.96 12.10
N ILE A 247 3.83 11.88 12.62
CA ILE A 247 3.67 10.62 11.92
C ILE A 247 2.18 10.43 11.63
N THR A 248 1.82 9.95 10.45
CA THR A 248 0.42 9.67 10.12
C THR A 248 0.28 8.50 9.15
N ASP A 249 -0.84 7.80 9.23
CA ASP A 249 -1.18 6.68 8.38
C ASP A 249 -2.21 7.01 7.28
N PHE A 250 -2.45 8.31 7.04
CA PHE A 250 -3.40 8.73 6.01
C PHE A 250 -3.15 10.15 5.51
N GLY A 251 -3.07 10.34 4.19
CA GLY A 251 -2.76 11.63 3.55
C GLY A 251 -3.69 12.78 3.94
N PRO A 252 -5.03 12.62 3.95
CA PRO A 252 -5.96 13.65 4.41
C PRO A 252 -5.73 14.09 5.87
N VAL A 253 -5.24 13.21 6.74
CA VAL A 253 -4.85 13.58 8.11
C VAL A 253 -3.61 14.46 8.07
N ALA A 254 -2.61 14.12 7.26
CA ALA A 254 -1.42 14.98 7.09
C ALA A 254 -1.79 16.37 6.59
N LEU A 255 -2.71 16.50 5.65
CA LEU A 255 -3.21 17.79 5.16
C LEU A 255 -3.85 18.62 6.26
N GLY A 256 -4.66 18.01 7.13
CA GLY A 256 -5.25 18.70 8.30
C GLY A 256 -4.18 19.21 9.28
N ILE A 257 -3.15 18.39 9.54
CA ILE A 257 -2.03 18.77 10.41
C ILE A 257 -1.26 19.94 9.81
N ILE A 258 -0.88 19.85 8.53
CA ILE A 258 -0.16 20.92 7.80
C ILE A 258 -0.93 22.24 7.89
N LYS A 259 -2.24 22.19 7.60
CA LYS A 259 -3.12 23.36 7.66
C LYS A 259 -3.18 23.95 9.06
N GLY A 260 -3.28 23.13 10.11
CA GLY A 260 -3.26 23.58 11.49
C GLY A 260 -1.98 24.35 11.86
N PHE A 261 -0.81 23.86 11.46
CA PHE A 261 0.47 24.57 11.68
C PHE A 261 0.55 25.87 10.87
N GLN A 262 0.11 25.86 9.60
CA GLN A 262 0.09 27.05 8.76
C GLN A 262 -0.83 28.15 9.31
N GLN A 263 -2.02 27.81 9.79
CA GLN A 263 -2.97 28.75 10.41
C GLN A 263 -2.43 29.35 11.70
N ALA A 264 -1.65 28.58 12.46
CA ALA A 264 -0.97 29.08 13.65
C ALA A 264 0.26 29.95 13.34
N GLY A 265 0.61 30.13 12.06
CA GLY A 265 1.82 30.87 11.65
C GLY A 265 3.12 30.12 12.00
N LEU A 266 3.05 28.82 12.22
CA LEU A 266 4.18 27.99 12.59
C LEU A 266 4.76 27.24 11.39
N LYS A 267 6.04 26.89 11.49
CA LYS A 267 6.68 26.03 10.48
C LYS A 267 6.04 24.64 10.54
N VAL A 268 5.74 24.08 9.35
CA VAL A 268 5.26 22.70 9.23
C VAL A 268 6.37 21.74 9.69
N PRO A 269 6.09 20.84 10.65
CA PRO A 269 7.06 19.85 11.11
C PRO A 269 7.42 18.84 10.02
N ALA A 270 8.47 18.03 10.26
CA ALA A 270 8.75 16.88 9.42
C ALA A 270 7.56 15.91 9.41
N ASN A 271 7.27 15.34 8.26
CA ASN A 271 6.21 14.34 8.10
C ASN A 271 6.80 12.97 7.72
N ALA A 272 6.59 11.97 8.56
CA ALA A 272 6.76 10.57 8.23
C ALA A 272 5.37 9.92 8.10
N GLY A 273 5.11 9.16 7.03
CA GLY A 273 3.77 8.65 6.85
C GLY A 273 3.66 7.39 5.98
N VAL A 274 2.42 6.94 5.85
CA VAL A 274 1.98 5.90 4.91
C VAL A 274 0.62 6.29 4.35
N ALA A 275 0.26 5.73 3.20
CA ALA A 275 -1.01 6.00 2.52
C ALA A 275 -1.22 7.50 2.23
N SER A 276 -0.26 8.11 1.55
CA SER A 276 -0.40 9.47 1.02
C SER A 276 -1.50 9.51 -0.07
N ASN A 277 -1.91 10.72 -0.42
CA ASN A 277 -2.79 10.93 -1.55
C ASN A 277 -2.20 11.98 -2.51
N ASN A 278 -2.77 12.09 -3.68
CA ASN A 278 -2.33 13.02 -4.72
C ASN A 278 -2.33 14.49 -4.23
N GLU A 279 -3.33 14.89 -3.43
CA GLU A 279 -3.41 16.25 -2.87
C GLU A 279 -2.21 16.57 -1.98
N LEU A 280 -1.90 15.71 -1.00
CA LEU A 280 -0.74 15.88 -0.11
C LEU A 280 0.56 15.98 -0.92
N ASN A 281 0.72 15.10 -1.89
CA ASN A 281 1.91 15.06 -2.74
C ASN A 281 2.04 16.32 -3.58
N CYS A 282 0.95 16.82 -4.15
CA CYS A 282 0.94 18.07 -4.93
C CYS A 282 1.20 19.30 -4.05
N VAL A 283 0.61 19.36 -2.86
CA VAL A 283 0.87 20.43 -1.87
C VAL A 283 2.35 20.46 -1.49
N TRP A 284 2.97 19.30 -1.27
CA TRP A 284 4.39 19.24 -1.00
C TRP A 284 5.25 19.69 -2.19
N MET A 285 4.93 19.26 -3.42
CA MET A 285 5.62 19.67 -4.63
C MET A 285 5.53 21.18 -4.87
N GLU A 286 4.37 21.76 -4.62
CA GLU A 286 4.18 23.22 -4.71
C GLU A 286 5.00 23.98 -3.65
N ALA A 287 5.04 23.46 -2.43
CA ALA A 287 5.88 24.02 -1.37
C ALA A 287 7.37 23.92 -1.72
N LYS A 288 7.80 22.80 -2.33
CA LYS A 288 9.18 22.61 -2.81
C LYS A 288 9.55 23.66 -3.86
N ALA A 289 8.67 23.89 -4.84
CA ALA A 289 8.87 24.91 -5.88
C ALA A 289 9.04 26.33 -5.32
N LYS A 290 8.44 26.61 -4.16
CA LYS A 290 8.55 27.89 -3.43
C LYS A 290 9.70 27.93 -2.41
N GLY A 291 10.50 26.88 -2.27
CA GLY A 291 11.54 26.76 -1.24
C GLY A 291 11.00 26.66 0.18
N GLN A 292 9.77 26.20 0.36
CA GLN A 292 9.04 26.12 1.63
C GLN A 292 8.68 24.68 2.03
N ALA A 293 9.20 23.67 1.32
CA ALA A 293 8.92 22.28 1.64
C ALA A 293 9.45 21.90 3.02
N TRP A 294 8.70 21.05 3.69
CA TRP A 294 9.11 20.41 4.94
C TRP A 294 9.76 19.06 4.68
N PRO A 295 10.56 18.50 5.61
CA PRO A 295 11.05 17.13 5.47
C PRO A 295 9.89 16.14 5.37
N TYR A 296 9.92 15.28 4.34
CA TYR A 296 8.83 14.41 4.01
C TYR A 296 9.32 13.01 3.63
N MET A 297 8.73 12.00 4.24
CA MET A 297 8.89 10.60 3.87
C MET A 297 7.52 9.92 3.90
N THR A 298 7.18 9.17 2.86
CA THR A 298 5.99 8.32 2.87
C THR A 298 6.29 6.93 2.35
N LEU A 299 5.66 5.95 3.00
CA LEU A 299 5.65 4.54 2.61
C LEU A 299 4.33 4.25 1.94
N GLU A 300 4.35 3.40 0.88
CA GLU A 300 3.15 3.12 0.12
C GLU A 300 2.99 1.62 -0.18
N GLY A 301 1.89 1.29 -0.87
CA GLY A 301 1.53 -0.07 -1.26
C GLY A 301 0.43 -0.69 -0.40
N THR A 302 -0.11 0.03 0.57
CA THR A 302 -1.10 -0.55 1.50
C THR A 302 -2.45 -0.85 0.84
N THR A 303 -2.91 -0.03 -0.11
CA THR A 303 -4.17 -0.27 -0.86
C THR A 303 -4.13 -1.54 -1.70
N THR A 304 -2.94 -2.01 -2.11
CA THR A 304 -2.78 -3.19 -2.96
C THR A 304 -2.72 -4.50 -2.17
N ILE A 305 -2.57 -4.46 -0.84
CA ILE A 305 -2.52 -5.67 0.00
C ILE A 305 -3.80 -6.51 -0.14
N VAL A 306 -4.93 -5.90 -0.45
CA VAL A 306 -6.18 -6.62 -0.74
C VAL A 306 -6.05 -7.60 -1.92
N ARG A 307 -5.17 -7.32 -2.91
CA ARG A 307 -4.89 -8.24 -4.03
C ARG A 307 -4.22 -9.52 -3.53
N TYR A 308 -3.27 -9.41 -2.61
CA TYR A 308 -2.60 -10.56 -1.99
C TYR A 308 -3.60 -11.40 -1.17
N ALA A 309 -4.48 -10.73 -0.41
CA ALA A 309 -5.53 -11.43 0.34
C ALA A 309 -6.51 -12.17 -0.60
N LEU A 310 -6.91 -11.53 -1.72
CA LEU A 310 -7.75 -12.16 -2.73
C LEU A 310 -7.06 -13.38 -3.37
N ARG A 311 -5.78 -13.27 -3.76
CA ARG A 311 -5.01 -14.38 -4.32
C ARG A 311 -4.94 -15.54 -3.35
N ARG A 312 -4.62 -15.26 -2.08
CA ARG A 312 -4.59 -16.26 -1.01
C ARG A 312 -5.94 -16.95 -0.85
N GLY A 313 -7.03 -16.18 -0.79
CA GLY A 313 -8.39 -16.73 -0.68
C GLY A 313 -8.78 -17.58 -1.90
N MET A 314 -8.45 -17.11 -3.12
CA MET A 314 -8.69 -17.86 -4.35
C MET A 314 -7.90 -19.19 -4.36
N ALA A 315 -6.62 -19.15 -4.03
CA ALA A 315 -5.78 -20.34 -4.01
C ALA A 315 -6.33 -21.40 -3.05
N ILE A 316 -6.70 -21.01 -1.84
CA ILE A 316 -7.29 -21.91 -0.85
C ILE A 316 -8.62 -22.50 -1.35
N TYR A 317 -9.54 -21.63 -1.81
CA TYR A 317 -10.85 -22.08 -2.27
C TYR A 317 -10.78 -23.00 -3.49
N GLN A 318 -9.93 -22.66 -4.45
CA GLN A 318 -9.79 -23.42 -5.70
C GLN A 318 -8.90 -24.68 -5.54
N GLY A 319 -8.09 -24.77 -4.47
CA GLY A 319 -7.12 -25.84 -4.26
C GLY A 319 -5.87 -25.69 -5.13
N THR A 320 -5.48 -24.47 -5.43
CA THR A 320 -4.25 -24.09 -6.15
C THR A 320 -3.19 -23.58 -5.17
N GLN A 321 -2.04 -23.14 -5.69
CA GLN A 321 -0.97 -22.58 -4.84
C GLN A 321 -0.83 -21.07 -5.04
N ASP A 322 -0.56 -20.38 -3.96
CA ASP A 322 -0.21 -18.97 -3.95
C ASP A 322 1.19 -18.82 -3.33
N PRO A 323 2.21 -18.39 -4.13
CA PRO A 323 3.57 -18.21 -3.64
C PRO A 323 3.79 -16.88 -2.90
N ASP A 324 2.79 -15.98 -2.91
CA ASP A 324 2.91 -14.67 -2.27
C ASP A 324 3.10 -14.80 -0.76
N PRO A 325 3.88 -13.91 -0.11
CA PRO A 325 4.03 -13.90 1.34
C PRO A 325 2.73 -13.46 2.01
N LEU A 326 2.58 -13.82 3.31
CA LEU A 326 1.48 -13.34 4.15
C LEU A 326 1.75 -11.95 4.73
N GLN A 327 3.01 -11.62 4.96
CA GLN A 327 3.45 -10.32 5.45
C GLN A 327 3.97 -9.48 4.29
N ILE A 328 3.34 -8.35 4.03
CA ILE A 328 3.61 -7.51 2.86
C ILE A 328 4.36 -6.25 3.29
N ASP A 329 5.53 -6.03 2.71
CA ASP A 329 6.33 -4.84 2.95
C ASP A 329 5.76 -3.63 2.20
N THR A 330 5.77 -2.48 2.88
CA THR A 330 5.60 -1.18 2.23
C THR A 330 6.93 -0.71 1.63
N TYR A 331 6.87 0.11 0.59
CA TYR A 331 8.05 0.68 -0.06
C TYR A 331 8.11 2.19 0.11
N VAL A 332 9.32 2.76 -0.01
CA VAL A 332 9.53 4.22 0.04
C VAL A 332 9.00 4.83 -1.25
N PHE A 333 7.98 5.65 -1.14
CA PHE A 333 7.36 6.35 -2.28
C PHE A 333 7.86 7.79 -2.41
N ALA A 334 8.13 8.45 -1.28
CA ALA A 334 8.82 9.73 -1.24
C ALA A 334 9.82 9.76 -0.10
N ASP A 335 10.95 10.42 -0.31
CA ASP A 335 11.97 10.72 0.69
C ASP A 335 12.71 12.00 0.30
N SER A 336 12.38 13.10 0.96
CA SER A 336 12.94 14.40 0.67
C SER A 336 14.45 14.51 0.91
N PHE A 337 15.01 13.71 1.81
CA PHE A 337 16.45 13.66 2.06
C PHE A 337 17.16 12.68 1.13
N GLY A 338 16.48 11.60 0.72
CA GLY A 338 16.96 10.65 -0.27
C GLY A 338 16.82 11.14 -1.72
N GLY A 339 16.22 12.32 -1.93
CA GLY A 339 16.02 12.89 -3.26
C GLY A 339 14.89 12.23 -4.06
N ILE A 340 13.96 11.54 -3.39
CA ILE A 340 12.79 10.91 -4.00
C ILE A 340 11.59 11.82 -3.79
N ASP A 341 11.20 12.54 -4.85
CA ASP A 341 10.03 13.41 -4.82
C ASP A 341 8.73 12.58 -4.89
N PRO A 342 7.66 13.00 -4.17
CA PRO A 342 6.38 12.34 -4.29
C PRO A 342 5.77 12.56 -5.69
N LYS A 343 5.05 11.55 -6.16
CA LYS A 343 4.33 11.63 -7.43
C LYS A 343 3.10 12.55 -7.26
N CYS A 344 3.05 13.65 -8.01
CA CYS A 344 1.91 14.55 -8.11
C CYS A 344 1.40 14.54 -9.56
N ASP A 345 0.13 14.25 -9.74
CA ASP A 345 -0.55 14.30 -11.04
C ASP A 345 -1.75 15.24 -10.97
N LYS A 346 -1.62 16.42 -11.60
CA LYS A 346 -2.68 17.44 -11.61
C LYS A 346 -3.92 17.03 -12.42
N SER A 347 -3.82 15.97 -13.23
CA SER A 347 -4.95 15.42 -13.99
C SER A 347 -5.71 14.34 -13.21
N ALA A 348 -5.09 13.78 -12.16
CA ALA A 348 -5.70 12.77 -11.32
C ALA A 348 -6.57 13.42 -10.22
N PRO A 349 -7.58 12.69 -9.69
CA PRO A 349 -8.34 13.14 -8.53
C PRO A 349 -7.44 13.46 -7.32
N LEU A 350 -7.80 14.47 -6.55
CA LEU A 350 -7.02 14.90 -5.38
C LEU A 350 -6.85 13.76 -4.36
N ASP A 351 -7.90 12.98 -4.17
CA ASP A 351 -7.92 11.88 -3.21
C ASP A 351 -7.26 10.59 -3.74
N ALA A 352 -6.79 10.56 -4.99
CA ALA A 352 -6.23 9.35 -5.57
C ALA A 352 -4.96 8.90 -4.86
N ASP A 353 -4.86 7.61 -4.58
CA ASP A 353 -3.61 6.94 -4.26
C ASP A 353 -2.89 6.61 -5.59
N LEU A 354 -1.76 7.27 -5.83
CA LEU A 354 -0.95 7.09 -7.04
C LEU A 354 0.10 5.98 -6.91
N SER A 355 0.05 5.22 -5.83
CA SER A 355 1.01 4.15 -5.51
C SER A 355 0.52 2.76 -5.93
N GLY A 356 -0.76 2.61 -6.29
CA GLY A 356 -1.39 1.34 -6.64
C GLY A 356 -1.21 0.91 -8.10
N PHE A 357 -1.96 -0.12 -8.51
CA PHE A 357 -1.90 -0.69 -9.86
C PHE A 357 -3.05 -0.25 -10.78
N LEU A 358 -3.96 0.58 -10.27
CA LEU A 358 -5.06 1.10 -11.05
C LEU A 358 -4.55 2.08 -12.11
N THR A 359 -5.13 1.99 -13.31
CA THR A 359 -4.83 2.98 -14.36
C THR A 359 -5.42 4.35 -14.00
N PRO A 360 -4.96 5.45 -14.63
CA PRO A 360 -5.55 6.77 -14.42
C PRO A 360 -7.07 6.80 -14.66
N GLU A 361 -7.57 6.05 -15.65
CA GLU A 361 -9.00 5.93 -15.94
C GLU A 361 -9.76 5.21 -14.84
N GLN A 362 -9.19 4.11 -14.31
CA GLN A 362 -9.76 3.37 -13.19
C GLN A 362 -9.80 4.25 -11.94
N LEU A 363 -8.70 4.93 -11.59
CA LEU A 363 -8.65 5.89 -10.48
C LEU A 363 -9.70 7.00 -10.64
N SER A 364 -9.77 7.62 -11.83
CA SER A 364 -10.81 8.63 -12.10
C SER A 364 -12.23 8.09 -11.87
N SER A 365 -12.50 6.83 -12.19
CA SER A 365 -13.82 6.23 -12.00
C SER A 365 -14.18 6.00 -10.53
N VAL A 366 -13.19 5.76 -9.67
CA VAL A 366 -13.39 5.55 -8.22
C VAL A 366 -13.97 6.79 -7.54
N PHE A 367 -13.60 7.99 -8.01
CA PHE A 367 -13.93 9.26 -7.36
C PHE A 367 -15.00 10.09 -8.09
N LYS A 368 -15.53 9.60 -9.21
CA LYS A 368 -16.60 10.27 -9.97
C LYS A 368 -18.02 9.96 -9.46
N GLN A 369 -18.15 9.17 -8.38
CA GLN A 369 -19.46 8.76 -7.83
C GLN A 369 -19.92 9.67 -6.70
#